data_2cd69e252d04d0a4194fe05ee8f81344
#
_entry.id   2cd69e252d04d0a4194fe05ee8f81344
#
_cell.length_a   1.000
_cell.length_b   1.000
_cell.length_c   1.000
_cell.angle_alpha   90.00
_cell.angle_beta   90.00
_cell.angle_gamma   90.00
#
_symmetry.space_group_name_H-M   'P 1'
#
loop_
_entity.id
_entity.type
_entity.pdbx_description
1 polymer ?
#
loop_
_entity_poly.entity_id
_entity_poly.type
_entity_poly.pdbx_seq_one_letter_code
_entity_poly.pdbx_strand_id
1 'polypeptide(L)'
;VLIVDLRDFSTFAADRPAEELLAVLTPFLTRMTEVVHNHGGFVDKFLGDGLLALFGAPQAADDHLARAIACAVDMQVAMVALNAAQTASRLPAIHAGIGINSGEAVVGSFGPPAHREYTAIGDTVNFAARVEAFSLRGQVLLSEHSFRAAGDLVEPGRVRELRVKGRDRPVRLFEVAAITRPTRRAVPRIESRRSPRVAVDLPLHYYPVLDTRVVAEAQQGHILNLGYDGMLTRLPVADPVPGEICFTVTPDLASNEHSELVARRLHQRKRKANLRRRQLRRSPRQRQRLNLRKWRRRKIHRQRCLRQRQLAFKRSL
;
A
#
# COMPACT_ATOMS: atom_id res chain seq x y z
N VAL A 1 9.56 9.71 -13.38
CA VAL A 1 9.54 8.46 -12.61
C VAL A 1 8.12 8.10 -12.29
N LEU A 2 7.75 6.86 -12.57
CA LEU A 2 6.47 6.24 -12.22
C LEU A 2 6.75 5.05 -11.31
N ILE A 3 6.02 4.96 -10.20
CA ILE A 3 6.05 3.79 -9.30
C ILE A 3 4.64 3.28 -9.15
N VAL A 4 4.46 1.98 -9.30
CA VAL A 4 3.21 1.26 -9.05
C VAL A 4 3.47 0.13 -8.05
N ASP A 5 2.55 -0.06 -7.11
CA ASP A 5 2.66 -1.06 -6.06
C ASP A 5 1.28 -1.62 -5.67
N LEU A 6 1.22 -2.90 -5.30
CA LEU A 6 -0.01 -3.54 -4.88
C LEU A 6 -0.43 -3.11 -3.46
N ARG A 7 -1.70 -2.79 -3.30
CA ARG A 7 -2.23 -2.41 -1.98
C ARG A 7 -2.59 -3.63 -1.14
N ASP A 8 -2.09 -3.65 0.10
CA ASP A 8 -2.32 -4.71 1.08
C ASP A 8 -1.76 -6.09 0.69
N PHE A 9 -0.82 -6.15 -0.28
CA PHE A 9 -0.23 -7.41 -0.73
C PHE A 9 0.54 -8.13 0.39
N SER A 10 1.27 -7.41 1.23
CA SER A 10 1.95 -8.00 2.40
C SER A 10 0.97 -8.70 3.36
N THR A 11 -0.25 -8.17 3.51
CA THR A 11 -1.31 -8.81 4.31
C THR A 11 -1.87 -10.03 3.59
N PHE A 12 -2.02 -9.94 2.28
CA PHE A 12 -2.45 -11.04 1.42
C PHE A 12 -1.44 -12.19 1.46
N ALA A 13 -0.14 -11.88 1.40
CA ALA A 13 0.95 -12.85 1.34
C ALA A 13 1.24 -13.58 2.67
N ALA A 14 0.81 -13.03 3.81
CA ALA A 14 1.23 -13.48 5.14
C ALA A 14 0.89 -14.94 5.46
N ASP A 15 -0.23 -15.45 4.93
CA ASP A 15 -0.78 -16.78 5.29
C ASP A 15 -1.05 -17.65 4.04
N ARG A 16 -0.45 -17.33 2.87
CA ARG A 16 -0.71 -18.04 1.61
C ARG A 16 0.50 -18.82 1.09
N PRO A 17 0.27 -19.92 0.36
CA PRO A 17 1.32 -20.66 -0.32
C PRO A 17 2.01 -19.79 -1.40
N ALA A 18 3.30 -20.09 -1.66
CA ALA A 18 4.07 -19.35 -2.66
C ALA A 18 3.45 -19.45 -4.07
N GLU A 19 2.84 -20.59 -4.39
CA GLU A 19 2.18 -20.84 -5.67
C GLU A 19 1.02 -19.86 -5.92
N GLU A 20 0.20 -19.57 -4.88
CA GLU A 20 -0.89 -18.59 -4.99
C GLU A 20 -0.34 -17.17 -5.16
N LEU A 21 0.76 -16.84 -4.50
CA LEU A 21 1.42 -15.54 -4.63
C LEU A 21 1.93 -15.34 -6.06
N LEU A 22 2.59 -16.34 -6.61
CA LEU A 22 3.09 -16.30 -7.99
C LEU A 22 1.95 -16.22 -9.00
N ALA A 23 0.85 -16.95 -8.79
CA ALA A 23 -0.32 -16.92 -9.65
C ALA A 23 -0.98 -15.54 -9.72
N VAL A 24 -0.84 -14.72 -8.68
CA VAL A 24 -1.34 -13.34 -8.62
C VAL A 24 -0.30 -12.34 -9.15
N LEU A 25 0.94 -12.47 -8.68
CA LEU A 25 1.99 -11.47 -8.91
C LEU A 25 2.54 -11.51 -10.33
N THR A 26 2.76 -12.71 -10.89
CA THR A 26 3.35 -12.84 -12.23
C THR A 26 2.47 -12.20 -13.32
N PRO A 27 1.15 -12.47 -13.41
CA PRO A 27 0.29 -11.80 -14.38
C PRO A 27 0.24 -10.28 -14.18
N PHE A 28 0.26 -9.81 -12.92
CA PHE A 28 0.28 -8.39 -12.60
C PHE A 28 1.55 -7.72 -13.13
N LEU A 29 2.73 -8.22 -12.75
CA LEU A 29 4.00 -7.63 -13.19
C LEU A 29 4.19 -7.72 -14.71
N THR A 30 3.80 -8.83 -15.32
CA THR A 30 3.82 -8.97 -16.79
C THR A 30 2.97 -7.89 -17.44
N ARG A 31 1.72 -7.73 -17.00
CA ARG A 31 0.80 -6.76 -17.57
C ARG A 31 1.25 -5.32 -17.36
N MET A 32 1.76 -4.98 -16.18
CA MET A 32 2.28 -3.64 -15.91
C MET A 32 3.53 -3.34 -16.76
N THR A 33 4.42 -4.31 -16.94
CA THR A 33 5.59 -4.19 -17.82
C THR A 33 5.20 -3.94 -19.28
N GLU A 34 4.22 -4.69 -19.80
CA GLU A 34 3.68 -4.48 -21.16
C GLU A 34 3.13 -3.06 -21.33
N VAL A 35 2.36 -2.57 -20.35
CA VAL A 35 1.81 -1.22 -20.41
C VAL A 35 2.93 -0.16 -20.40
N VAL A 36 3.96 -0.33 -19.57
CA VAL A 36 5.13 0.59 -19.57
C VAL A 36 5.78 0.62 -20.95
N HIS A 37 6.07 -0.53 -21.53
CA HIS A 37 6.73 -0.61 -22.84
C HIS A 37 5.87 0.01 -23.96
N ASN A 38 4.56 -0.23 -23.95
CA ASN A 38 3.63 0.34 -24.93
C ASN A 38 3.57 1.88 -24.89
N HIS A 39 3.91 2.48 -23.76
CA HIS A 39 4.03 3.92 -23.61
C HIS A 39 5.47 4.45 -23.76
N GLY A 40 6.41 3.61 -24.22
CA GLY A 40 7.82 3.99 -24.41
C GLY A 40 8.54 4.27 -23.10
N GLY A 41 8.08 3.68 -22.00
CA GLY A 41 8.76 3.70 -20.71
C GLY A 41 9.78 2.57 -20.60
N PHE A 42 10.71 2.73 -19.69
CA PHE A 42 11.73 1.74 -19.33
C PHE A 42 11.45 1.22 -17.91
N VAL A 43 11.27 -0.10 -17.75
CA VAL A 43 11.16 -0.72 -16.42
C VAL A 43 12.55 -0.79 -15.81
N ASP A 44 12.77 0.00 -14.77
CA ASP A 44 14.05 0.06 -14.08
C ASP A 44 14.25 -1.19 -13.21
N LYS A 45 13.30 -1.46 -12.33
CA LYS A 45 13.35 -2.63 -11.45
C LYS A 45 11.99 -2.99 -10.86
N PHE A 46 11.90 -4.21 -10.39
CA PHE A 46 10.78 -4.66 -9.54
C PHE A 46 11.07 -4.32 -8.07
N LEU A 47 10.05 -3.86 -7.36
CA LEU A 47 10.10 -3.46 -5.96
C LEU A 47 9.24 -4.42 -5.11
N GLY A 48 9.56 -5.72 -5.16
CA GLY A 48 8.73 -6.75 -4.53
C GLY A 48 7.45 -6.97 -5.31
N ASP A 49 6.34 -6.45 -4.83
CA ASP A 49 5.02 -6.51 -5.46
C ASP A 49 4.67 -5.29 -6.30
N GLY A 50 5.67 -4.49 -6.63
CA GLY A 50 5.57 -3.30 -7.47
C GLY A 50 6.67 -3.18 -8.50
N LEU A 51 6.67 -2.10 -9.27
CA LEU A 51 7.75 -1.75 -10.19
C LEU A 51 8.00 -0.24 -10.23
N LEU A 52 9.23 0.10 -10.59
CA LEU A 52 9.67 1.44 -10.93
C LEU A 52 9.91 1.52 -12.44
N ALA A 53 9.33 2.54 -13.07
CA ALA A 53 9.51 2.83 -14.48
C ALA A 53 10.01 4.26 -14.70
N LEU A 54 10.88 4.42 -15.70
CA LEU A 54 11.45 5.68 -16.14
C LEU A 54 10.85 6.07 -17.49
N PHE A 55 10.58 7.35 -17.65
CA PHE A 55 10.17 7.98 -18.90
C PHE A 55 11.11 9.14 -19.20
N GLY A 56 11.60 9.24 -20.44
CA GLY A 56 12.66 10.17 -20.82
C GLY A 56 14.07 9.66 -20.49
N ALA A 57 14.19 8.38 -20.12
CA ALA A 57 15.45 7.66 -19.94
C ALA A 57 15.23 6.17 -20.28
N PRO A 58 16.21 5.47 -20.87
CA PRO A 58 17.54 5.95 -21.30
C PRO A 58 17.50 6.91 -22.49
N GLN A 59 16.39 6.95 -23.24
CA GLN A 59 16.20 7.85 -24.38
C GLN A 59 15.41 9.08 -23.94
N ALA A 60 15.96 10.26 -24.20
CA ALA A 60 15.28 11.51 -23.91
C ALA A 60 14.00 11.64 -24.75
N ALA A 61 12.95 12.16 -24.15
CA ALA A 61 11.67 12.41 -24.82
C ALA A 61 10.99 13.62 -24.16
N ASP A 62 10.60 14.61 -24.95
CA ASP A 62 9.99 15.84 -24.45
C ASP A 62 8.61 15.58 -23.83
N ASP A 63 7.90 14.56 -24.33
CA ASP A 63 6.59 14.14 -23.88
C ASP A 63 6.61 13.07 -22.74
N HIS A 64 7.79 12.86 -22.12
CA HIS A 64 8.00 11.84 -21.10
C HIS A 64 6.95 11.87 -19.97
N LEU A 65 6.56 13.06 -19.51
CA LEU A 65 5.56 13.19 -18.44
C LEU A 65 4.16 12.80 -18.94
N ALA A 66 3.78 13.21 -20.15
CA ALA A 66 2.50 12.86 -20.76
C ALA A 66 2.39 11.34 -20.96
N ARG A 67 3.46 10.69 -21.44
CA ARG A 67 3.52 9.23 -21.58
C ARG A 67 3.41 8.53 -20.23
N ALA A 68 4.10 9.02 -19.21
CA ALA A 68 4.03 8.46 -17.86
C ALA A 68 2.60 8.53 -17.28
N ILE A 69 1.92 9.66 -17.46
CA ILE A 69 0.55 9.84 -16.97
C ILE A 69 -0.43 8.93 -17.75
N ALA A 70 -0.31 8.88 -19.09
CA ALA A 70 -1.12 8.00 -19.92
C ALA A 70 -0.90 6.52 -19.56
N CYS A 71 0.35 6.12 -19.34
CA CYS A 71 0.71 4.79 -18.87
C CYS A 71 0.00 4.47 -17.54
N ALA A 72 0.04 5.35 -16.56
CA ALA A 72 -0.61 5.14 -15.26
C ALA A 72 -2.13 4.97 -15.37
N VAL A 73 -2.78 5.73 -16.24
CA VAL A 73 -4.21 5.56 -16.51
C VAL A 73 -4.49 4.19 -17.13
N ASP A 74 -3.69 3.78 -18.13
CA ASP A 74 -3.84 2.49 -18.81
C ASP A 74 -3.48 1.31 -17.90
N MET A 75 -2.55 1.48 -16.96
CA MET A 75 -2.32 0.50 -15.89
C MET A 75 -3.59 0.27 -15.05
N GLN A 76 -4.27 1.33 -14.64
CA GLN A 76 -5.52 1.19 -13.86
C GLN A 76 -6.65 0.57 -14.70
N VAL A 77 -6.72 0.86 -15.99
CA VAL A 77 -7.65 0.20 -16.92
C VAL A 77 -7.30 -1.29 -17.03
N ALA A 78 -6.02 -1.64 -17.21
CA ALA A 78 -5.55 -3.01 -17.28
C ALA A 78 -5.86 -3.81 -16.00
N MET A 79 -5.82 -3.17 -14.83
CA MET A 79 -6.20 -3.79 -13.55
C MET A 79 -7.65 -4.28 -13.53
N VAL A 80 -8.57 -3.62 -14.24
CA VAL A 80 -9.97 -4.07 -14.32
C VAL A 80 -10.06 -5.41 -15.03
N ALA A 81 -9.40 -5.55 -16.20
CA ALA A 81 -9.37 -6.79 -16.96
C ALA A 81 -8.63 -7.91 -16.20
N LEU A 82 -7.52 -7.59 -15.54
CA LEU A 82 -6.76 -8.53 -14.73
C LEU A 82 -7.61 -9.08 -13.57
N ASN A 83 -8.35 -8.23 -12.88
CA ASN A 83 -9.24 -8.65 -11.79
C ASN A 83 -10.41 -9.50 -12.27
N ALA A 84 -10.94 -9.23 -13.47
CA ALA A 84 -11.97 -10.09 -14.07
C ALA A 84 -11.44 -11.51 -14.33
N ALA A 85 -10.23 -11.64 -14.88
CA ALA A 85 -9.56 -12.92 -15.10
C ALA A 85 -9.23 -13.64 -13.79
N GLN A 86 -8.75 -12.94 -12.78
CA GLN A 86 -8.47 -13.51 -11.45
C GLN A 86 -9.74 -14.03 -10.78
N THR A 87 -10.84 -13.28 -10.85
CA THR A 87 -12.14 -13.70 -10.31
C THR A 87 -12.63 -14.99 -10.99
N ALA A 88 -12.49 -15.10 -12.31
CA ALA A 88 -12.81 -16.32 -13.06
C ALA A 88 -11.98 -17.53 -12.60
N SER A 89 -10.72 -17.29 -12.19
CA SER A 89 -9.80 -18.29 -11.64
C SER A 89 -9.93 -18.48 -10.11
N ARG A 90 -10.96 -17.90 -9.47
CA ARG A 90 -11.19 -17.91 -8.02
C ARG A 90 -10.05 -17.28 -7.19
N LEU A 91 -9.21 -16.46 -7.81
CA LEU A 91 -8.21 -15.67 -7.13
C LEU A 91 -8.82 -14.34 -6.63
N PRO A 92 -8.30 -13.76 -5.55
CA PRO A 92 -8.82 -12.50 -5.04
C PRO A 92 -8.50 -11.33 -5.96
N ALA A 93 -9.39 -10.35 -5.99
CA ALA A 93 -9.11 -9.09 -6.65
C ALA A 93 -7.96 -8.35 -5.97
N ILE A 94 -7.04 -7.80 -6.78
CA ILE A 94 -5.91 -6.99 -6.34
C ILE A 94 -6.08 -5.55 -6.81
N HIS A 95 -5.45 -4.63 -6.11
CA HIS A 95 -5.54 -3.22 -6.42
C HIS A 95 -4.15 -2.59 -6.35
N ALA A 96 -3.84 -1.74 -7.32
CA ALA A 96 -2.59 -1.00 -7.36
C ALA A 96 -2.80 0.48 -7.01
N GLY A 97 -1.80 1.07 -6.35
CA GLY A 97 -1.63 2.49 -6.23
C GLY A 97 -0.48 2.95 -7.13
N ILE A 98 -0.56 4.16 -7.68
CA ILE A 98 0.45 4.68 -8.58
C ILE A 98 0.85 6.09 -8.15
N GLY A 99 2.15 6.35 -8.14
CA GLY A 99 2.74 7.65 -7.89
C GLY A 99 3.65 8.09 -9.02
N ILE A 100 3.53 9.35 -9.45
CA ILE A 100 4.37 9.93 -10.49
C ILE A 100 5.01 11.22 -9.97
N ASN A 101 6.30 11.35 -10.21
CA ASN A 101 7.03 12.58 -10.00
C ASN A 101 8.00 12.81 -11.16
N SER A 102 8.04 14.03 -11.70
CA SER A 102 8.97 14.45 -12.75
C SER A 102 10.01 15.41 -12.17
N GLY A 103 11.19 15.44 -12.78
CA GLY A 103 12.29 16.29 -12.39
C GLY A 103 13.63 15.68 -12.79
N GLU A 104 14.69 16.39 -12.48
CA GLU A 104 16.06 15.94 -12.77
C GLU A 104 16.43 14.71 -11.93
N ALA A 105 17.14 13.79 -12.57
CA ALA A 105 17.69 12.60 -11.92
C ALA A 105 19.00 12.21 -12.64
N VAL A 106 19.94 11.64 -11.91
CA VAL A 106 21.13 11.05 -12.52
C VAL A 106 20.80 9.64 -12.96
N VAL A 107 20.95 9.37 -14.25
CA VAL A 107 20.64 8.06 -14.85
C VAL A 107 21.91 7.44 -15.42
N GLY A 108 22.14 6.17 -15.13
CA GLY A 108 23.32 5.47 -15.58
C GLY A 108 23.51 4.11 -14.94
N SER A 109 24.64 3.47 -15.23
CA SER A 109 25.01 2.19 -14.61
C SER A 109 25.76 2.42 -13.31
N PHE A 110 25.16 2.03 -12.20
CA PHE A 110 25.70 2.17 -10.85
C PHE A 110 26.04 0.81 -10.27
N GLY A 111 27.00 0.78 -9.35
CA GLY A 111 27.40 -0.41 -8.60
C GLY A 111 28.84 -0.83 -8.85
N PRO A 112 29.30 -1.85 -8.10
CA PRO A 112 30.65 -2.40 -8.26
C PRO A 112 30.79 -3.09 -9.62
N PRO A 113 32.04 -3.32 -10.11
CA PRO A 113 32.27 -3.96 -11.41
C PRO A 113 31.57 -5.31 -11.59
N ALA A 114 31.40 -6.06 -10.50
CA ALA A 114 30.76 -7.38 -10.52
C ALA A 114 29.22 -7.34 -10.56
N HIS A 115 28.61 -6.17 -10.24
CA HIS A 115 27.15 -6.03 -10.25
C HIS A 115 26.78 -4.57 -10.52
N ARG A 116 26.41 -4.30 -11.74
CA ARG A 116 25.95 -2.97 -12.17
C ARG A 116 24.50 -3.01 -12.58
N GLU A 117 23.73 -2.06 -12.08
CA GLU A 117 22.34 -1.82 -12.48
C GLU A 117 22.25 -0.48 -13.21
N TYR A 118 21.58 -0.46 -14.35
CA TYR A 118 21.18 0.79 -14.97
C TYR A 118 19.93 1.31 -14.25
N THR A 119 20.05 2.45 -13.62
CA THR A 119 18.96 3.00 -12.78
C THR A 119 19.04 4.53 -12.70
N ALA A 120 17.99 5.14 -12.13
CA ALA A 120 17.96 6.56 -11.81
C ALA A 120 18.17 6.78 -10.30
N ILE A 121 18.98 7.78 -9.97
CA ILE A 121 19.26 8.20 -8.59
C ILE A 121 18.95 9.70 -8.44
N GLY A 122 18.35 10.09 -7.32
CA GLY A 122 18.08 11.48 -6.99
C GLY A 122 16.83 11.67 -6.14
N ASP A 123 16.63 12.91 -5.69
CA ASP A 123 15.45 13.27 -4.91
C ASP A 123 14.15 13.03 -5.70
N THR A 124 14.20 13.21 -7.02
CA THR A 124 13.07 12.95 -7.93
C THR A 124 12.55 11.52 -7.79
N VAL A 125 13.43 10.52 -7.71
CA VAL A 125 13.07 9.10 -7.56
C VAL A 125 12.50 8.86 -6.16
N ASN A 126 13.19 9.35 -5.13
CA ASN A 126 12.77 9.21 -3.74
C ASN A 126 11.41 9.86 -3.48
N PHE A 127 11.15 11.00 -4.14
CA PHE A 127 9.88 11.68 -3.99
C PHE A 127 8.76 10.97 -4.75
N ALA A 128 9.03 10.36 -5.91
CA ALA A 128 8.06 9.49 -6.59
C ALA A 128 7.59 8.32 -5.69
N ALA A 129 8.52 7.67 -4.98
CA ALA A 129 8.20 6.61 -4.03
C ALA A 129 7.31 7.11 -2.86
N ARG A 130 7.56 8.34 -2.39
CA ARG A 130 6.71 8.94 -1.36
C ARG A 130 5.31 9.30 -1.89
N VAL A 131 5.21 9.82 -3.12
CA VAL A 131 3.92 10.09 -3.79
C VAL A 131 3.12 8.79 -3.93
N GLU A 132 3.77 7.73 -4.38
CA GLU A 132 3.17 6.40 -4.52
C GLU A 132 2.63 5.89 -3.17
N ALA A 133 3.42 5.96 -2.10
CA ALA A 133 3.03 5.48 -0.76
C ALA A 133 1.75 6.13 -0.19
N PHE A 134 1.37 7.32 -0.66
CA PHE A 134 0.11 7.98 -0.31
C PHE A 134 -1.06 7.60 -1.22
N SER A 135 -0.84 6.88 -2.31
CA SER A 135 -1.91 6.48 -3.21
C SER A 135 -2.78 5.38 -2.60
N LEU A 136 -4.05 5.46 -2.86
CA LEU A 136 -5.04 4.46 -2.44
C LEU A 136 -5.25 3.44 -3.57
N ARG A 137 -6.06 2.44 -3.30
CA ARG A 137 -6.48 1.44 -4.29
C ARG A 137 -7.09 2.10 -5.52
N GLY A 138 -6.55 1.79 -6.70
CA GLY A 138 -7.00 2.34 -7.98
C GLY A 138 -6.67 3.81 -8.20
N GLN A 139 -5.85 4.42 -7.35
CA GLN A 139 -5.53 5.85 -7.42
C GLN A 139 -4.22 6.08 -8.16
N VAL A 140 -4.19 7.15 -8.95
CA VAL A 140 -2.99 7.72 -9.57
C VAL A 140 -2.75 9.08 -8.95
N LEU A 141 -1.56 9.30 -8.36
CA LEU A 141 -1.17 10.56 -7.75
C LEU A 141 -0.01 11.20 -8.49
N LEU A 142 -0.08 12.51 -8.65
CA LEU A 142 1.00 13.36 -9.13
C LEU A 142 1.53 14.24 -7.99
N SER A 143 2.84 14.49 -8.00
CA SER A 143 3.39 15.62 -7.26
C SER A 143 2.86 16.95 -7.80
N GLU A 144 2.86 18.00 -7.00
CA GLU A 144 2.45 19.34 -7.42
C GLU A 144 3.26 19.83 -8.64
N HIS A 145 4.58 19.58 -8.65
CA HIS A 145 5.44 19.91 -9.78
C HIS A 145 4.97 19.23 -11.07
N SER A 146 4.76 17.91 -11.01
CA SER A 146 4.31 17.13 -12.16
C SER A 146 2.91 17.53 -12.62
N PHE A 147 2.01 17.84 -11.69
CA PHE A 147 0.66 18.30 -12.03
C PHE A 147 0.69 19.64 -12.78
N ARG A 148 1.49 20.60 -12.31
CA ARG A 148 1.66 21.90 -13.00
C ARG A 148 2.29 21.74 -14.38
N ALA A 149 3.30 20.88 -14.50
CA ALA A 149 3.95 20.59 -15.78
C ALA A 149 3.04 19.87 -16.77
N ALA A 150 2.09 19.04 -16.28
CA ALA A 150 1.11 18.37 -17.13
C ALA A 150 0.05 19.32 -17.70
N GLY A 151 -0.19 20.47 -17.06
CA GLY A 151 -1.13 21.49 -17.52
C GLY A 151 -2.55 20.93 -17.70
N ASP A 152 -3.13 21.21 -18.86
CA ASP A 152 -4.48 20.82 -19.26
C ASP A 152 -4.63 19.33 -19.67
N LEU A 153 -3.52 18.58 -19.68
CA LEU A 153 -3.56 17.14 -19.95
C LEU A 153 -4.34 16.38 -18.87
N VAL A 154 -4.32 16.85 -17.63
CA VAL A 154 -4.88 16.15 -16.47
C VAL A 154 -6.14 16.83 -15.96
N GLU A 155 -7.22 16.07 -15.92
CA GLU A 155 -8.41 16.41 -15.14
C GLU A 155 -8.15 15.98 -13.67
N PRO A 156 -8.05 16.95 -12.73
CA PRO A 156 -7.74 16.60 -11.35
C PRO A 156 -8.95 16.02 -10.63
N GLY A 157 -8.67 15.04 -9.77
CA GLY A 157 -9.59 14.57 -8.76
C GLY A 157 -9.39 15.29 -7.43
N ARG A 158 -9.17 14.52 -6.36
CA ARG A 158 -8.93 15.09 -5.03
C ARG A 158 -7.50 15.63 -4.91
N VAL A 159 -7.39 16.78 -4.25
CA VAL A 159 -6.10 17.33 -3.84
C VAL A 159 -5.91 17.04 -2.35
N ARG A 160 -4.71 16.60 -1.98
CA ARG A 160 -4.32 16.33 -0.59
C ARG A 160 -3.11 17.16 -0.25
N GLU A 161 -3.16 17.80 0.90
CA GLU A 161 -1.99 18.45 1.50
C GLU A 161 -1.48 17.58 2.64
N LEU A 162 -0.20 17.21 2.58
CA LEU A 162 0.41 16.20 3.45
C LEU A 162 1.80 16.64 3.89
N ARG A 163 2.17 16.36 5.14
CA ARG A 163 3.57 16.44 5.58
C ARG A 163 4.29 15.17 5.17
N VAL A 164 5.38 15.31 4.43
CA VAL A 164 6.18 14.20 3.91
C VAL A 164 7.56 14.25 4.57
N LYS A 165 8.05 13.11 5.05
CA LYS A 165 9.38 13.00 5.68
C LYS A 165 10.45 13.60 4.76
N GLY A 166 11.31 14.51 5.30
CA GLY A 166 12.35 15.18 4.55
C GLY A 166 11.87 16.34 3.67
N ARG A 167 10.70 16.90 3.95
CA ARG A 167 10.21 18.17 3.41
C ARG A 167 9.76 19.05 4.58
N ASP A 168 10.29 20.29 4.66
CA ASP A 168 9.98 21.22 5.73
C ASP A 168 8.57 21.80 5.62
N ARG A 169 8.04 21.85 4.41
CA ARG A 169 6.70 22.38 4.10
C ARG A 169 5.76 21.26 3.68
N PRO A 170 4.46 21.38 3.98
CA PRO A 170 3.46 20.47 3.43
C PRO A 170 3.53 20.44 1.89
N VAL A 171 3.33 19.27 1.32
CA VAL A 171 3.30 19.05 -0.13
C VAL A 171 1.87 18.76 -0.58
N ARG A 172 1.50 19.25 -1.75
CA ARG A 172 0.21 18.94 -2.37
C ARG A 172 0.39 17.79 -3.36
N LEU A 173 -0.48 16.81 -3.24
CA LEU A 173 -0.58 15.69 -4.17
C LEU A 173 -1.92 15.76 -4.89
N PHE A 174 -1.89 15.57 -6.19
CA PHE A 174 -3.03 15.69 -7.08
C PHE A 174 -3.44 14.33 -7.63
N GLU A 175 -4.68 13.94 -7.41
CA GLU A 175 -5.24 12.73 -8.01
C GLU A 175 -5.55 13.00 -9.48
N VAL A 176 -5.20 12.04 -10.34
CA VAL A 176 -5.61 12.04 -11.76
C VAL A 176 -6.99 11.40 -11.84
N ALA A 177 -8.02 12.17 -12.20
CA ALA A 177 -9.35 11.63 -12.48
C ALA A 177 -9.46 11.14 -13.93
N ALA A 178 -8.84 11.86 -14.85
CA ALA A 178 -8.77 11.51 -16.27
C ALA A 178 -7.60 12.22 -16.95
N ILE A 179 -7.21 11.72 -18.11
CA ILE A 179 -6.45 12.48 -19.11
C ILE A 179 -7.41 13.01 -20.17
N THR A 180 -7.12 14.19 -20.70
CA THR A 180 -7.99 14.91 -21.64
C THR A 180 -7.64 14.63 -23.09
N ARG A 181 -6.37 14.33 -23.41
CA ARG A 181 -5.81 14.18 -24.76
C ARG A 181 -5.03 12.88 -24.94
N PRO A 182 -4.92 12.29 -26.17
CA PRO A 182 -5.59 12.72 -27.41
C PRO A 182 -7.11 12.47 -27.36
N THR A 183 -7.55 11.52 -26.54
CA THR A 183 -8.95 11.25 -26.23
C THR A 183 -9.10 11.17 -24.73
N ARG A 184 -10.21 11.70 -24.19
CA ARG A 184 -10.47 11.66 -22.75
C ARG A 184 -10.55 10.20 -22.28
N ARG A 185 -9.67 9.84 -21.32
CA ARG A 185 -9.65 8.53 -20.66
C ARG A 185 -9.67 8.72 -19.14
N ALA A 186 -10.70 8.21 -18.50
CA ALA A 186 -10.83 8.29 -17.06
C ALA A 186 -10.10 7.14 -16.37
N VAL A 187 -9.53 7.42 -15.21
CA VAL A 187 -9.08 6.37 -14.26
C VAL A 187 -10.33 5.63 -13.77
N PRO A 188 -10.38 4.29 -13.87
CA PRO A 188 -11.51 3.52 -13.39
C PRO A 188 -11.78 3.78 -11.91
N ARG A 189 -12.99 4.12 -11.55
CA ARG A 189 -13.38 4.28 -10.15
C ARG A 189 -13.48 2.92 -9.50
N ILE A 190 -12.62 2.67 -8.53
CA ILE A 190 -12.67 1.47 -7.71
C ILE A 190 -13.34 1.87 -6.40
N GLU A 191 -14.36 1.13 -5.99
CA GLU A 191 -14.88 1.26 -4.63
C GLU A 191 -13.79 0.82 -3.65
N SER A 192 -13.05 1.80 -3.13
CA SER A 192 -11.89 1.55 -2.25
C SER A 192 -12.30 1.01 -0.88
N ARG A 193 -13.60 0.99 -0.61
CA ARG A 193 -14.16 0.58 0.67
C ARG A 193 -14.65 -0.86 0.59
N ARG A 194 -14.16 -1.68 1.49
CA ARG A 194 -14.62 -3.08 1.62
C ARG A 194 -16.00 -3.21 2.24
N SER A 195 -16.47 -2.16 2.92
CA SER A 195 -17.76 -2.16 3.61
C SER A 195 -18.46 -0.82 3.51
N PRO A 196 -19.79 -0.80 3.42
CA PRO A 196 -20.57 0.42 3.52
C PRO A 196 -20.25 1.14 4.84
N ARG A 197 -20.37 2.45 4.83
CA ARG A 197 -20.26 3.28 6.04
C ARG A 197 -21.54 4.02 6.26
N VAL A 198 -21.93 4.07 7.51
CA VAL A 198 -23.09 4.83 7.97
C VAL A 198 -22.59 6.20 8.43
N ALA A 199 -23.25 7.26 7.99
CA ALA A 199 -23.00 8.60 8.52
C ALA A 199 -23.47 8.65 9.98
N VAL A 200 -22.62 9.13 10.85
CA VAL A 200 -22.88 9.27 12.29
C VAL A 200 -22.25 10.58 12.76
N ASP A 201 -22.68 11.07 13.90
CA ASP A 201 -21.98 12.14 14.62
C ASP A 201 -21.86 11.70 16.07
N LEU A 202 -20.70 11.10 16.38
CA LEU A 202 -20.43 10.50 17.68
C LEU A 202 -19.18 11.11 18.29
N PRO A 203 -19.20 11.42 19.60
CA PRO A 203 -18.00 11.91 20.27
C PRO A 203 -16.92 10.83 20.29
N LEU A 204 -15.68 11.25 20.09
CA LEU A 204 -14.50 10.39 20.12
C LEU A 204 -13.51 10.92 21.14
N HIS A 205 -13.14 10.08 22.10
CA HIS A 205 -11.99 10.33 22.97
C HIS A 205 -10.77 9.59 22.43
N TYR A 206 -9.69 10.31 22.16
CA TYR A 206 -8.48 9.72 21.61
C TYR A 206 -7.21 10.26 22.28
N TYR A 207 -6.15 9.48 22.20
CA TYR A 207 -4.82 9.82 22.67
C TYR A 207 -3.89 9.89 21.47
N PRO A 208 -3.26 11.05 21.20
CA PRO A 208 -2.24 11.15 20.15
C PRO A 208 -1.07 10.22 20.42
N VAL A 209 -0.47 9.65 19.38
CA VAL A 209 0.76 8.86 19.47
C VAL A 209 1.85 9.66 18.78
N LEU A 210 2.80 10.17 19.59
CA LEU A 210 3.96 10.90 19.12
C LEU A 210 5.22 10.06 19.40
N ASP A 211 6.05 9.88 18.39
CA ASP A 211 7.32 9.13 18.50
C ASP A 211 7.18 7.79 19.24
N THR A 212 6.15 7.01 18.89
CA THR A 212 5.80 5.71 19.51
C THR A 212 5.27 5.78 20.95
N ARG A 213 5.08 6.96 21.52
CA ARG A 213 4.51 7.18 22.87
C ARG A 213 3.08 7.69 22.77
N VAL A 214 2.20 7.10 23.55
CA VAL A 214 0.84 7.60 23.72
C VAL A 214 0.90 8.79 24.65
N VAL A 215 0.38 9.94 24.21
CA VAL A 215 0.25 11.14 25.05
C VAL A 215 -0.74 10.86 26.17
N ALA A 216 -0.43 11.32 27.39
CA ALA A 216 -1.23 10.99 28.58
C ALA A 216 -2.60 11.66 28.60
N GLU A 217 -2.77 12.79 27.92
CA GLU A 217 -4.02 13.55 27.89
C GLU A 217 -4.93 13.09 26.76
N ALA A 218 -6.16 12.77 27.14
CA ALA A 218 -7.23 12.47 26.18
C ALA A 218 -7.67 13.74 25.48
N GLN A 219 -7.77 13.68 24.15
CA GLN A 219 -8.35 14.74 23.34
C GLN A 219 -9.73 14.31 22.84
N GLN A 220 -10.55 15.31 22.49
CA GLN A 220 -11.90 15.09 21.96
C GLN A 220 -11.93 15.36 20.45
N GLY A 221 -12.67 14.51 19.73
CA GLY A 221 -12.96 14.62 18.32
C GLY A 221 -14.33 14.07 18.03
N HIS A 222 -14.69 13.93 16.76
CA HIS A 222 -15.96 13.39 16.32
C HIS A 222 -15.76 12.27 15.28
N ILE A 223 -16.58 11.22 15.34
CA ILE A 223 -16.71 10.21 14.31
C ILE A 223 -17.81 10.67 13.36
N LEU A 224 -17.47 10.93 12.10
CA LEU A 224 -18.40 11.41 11.07
C LEU A 224 -19.04 10.30 10.26
N ASN A 225 -18.36 9.17 10.14
CA ASN A 225 -18.93 7.95 9.60
C ASN A 225 -18.21 6.71 10.14
N LEU A 226 -18.93 5.60 10.21
CA LEU A 226 -18.47 4.35 10.77
C LEU A 226 -18.77 3.19 9.81
N GLY A 227 -17.80 2.30 9.62
CA GLY A 227 -17.92 1.07 8.84
C GLY A 227 -17.18 -0.08 9.52
N TYR A 228 -17.33 -1.29 8.99
CA TYR A 228 -16.70 -2.49 9.56
C TYR A 228 -15.17 -2.42 9.65
N ASP A 229 -14.52 -1.76 8.67
CA ASP A 229 -13.06 -1.75 8.55
C ASP A 229 -12.44 -0.40 8.92
N GLY A 230 -13.25 0.59 9.33
CA GLY A 230 -12.73 1.90 9.71
C GLY A 230 -13.79 2.97 9.85
N MET A 231 -13.32 4.13 10.28
CA MET A 231 -14.15 5.29 10.53
C MET A 231 -13.51 6.55 9.94
N LEU A 232 -14.33 7.56 9.67
CA LEU A 232 -13.88 8.91 9.38
C LEU A 232 -14.07 9.75 10.64
N THR A 233 -13.01 10.40 11.08
CA THR A 233 -13.05 11.25 12.26
C THR A 233 -12.71 12.69 11.90
N ARG A 234 -13.29 13.64 12.63
CA ARG A 234 -12.85 15.02 12.69
C ARG A 234 -12.10 15.22 14.00
N LEU A 235 -10.82 15.53 13.90
CA LEU A 235 -9.97 15.79 15.05
C LEU A 235 -9.59 17.29 15.04
N PRO A 236 -9.43 17.92 16.22
CA PRO A 236 -8.85 19.25 16.28
C PRO A 236 -7.43 19.22 15.69
N VAL A 237 -7.03 20.32 15.08
CA VAL A 237 -5.68 20.44 14.51
C VAL A 237 -4.70 20.48 15.66
N ALA A 238 -3.86 19.46 15.76
CA ALA A 238 -2.74 19.41 16.70
C ALA A 238 -1.44 19.70 15.96
N ASP A 239 -0.52 20.39 16.58
CA ASP A 239 0.84 20.56 16.07
C ASP A 239 1.83 19.96 17.09
N PRO A 240 2.59 18.93 16.74
CA PRO A 240 2.58 18.22 15.45
C PRO A 240 1.35 17.32 15.26
N VAL A 241 0.91 17.16 14.00
CA VAL A 241 -0.19 16.24 13.66
C VAL A 241 0.26 14.81 13.98
N PRO A 242 -0.46 14.06 14.84
CA PRO A 242 -0.07 12.69 15.15
C PRO A 242 -0.25 11.78 13.95
N GLY A 243 0.76 10.95 13.66
CA GLY A 243 0.68 9.91 12.61
C GLY A 243 -0.26 8.76 12.99
N GLU A 244 -0.41 8.51 14.30
CA GLU A 244 -1.28 7.48 14.86
C GLU A 244 -2.05 8.02 16.06
N ILE A 245 -3.26 7.50 16.27
CA ILE A 245 -4.05 7.78 17.46
C ILE A 245 -4.45 6.48 18.15
N CYS A 246 -4.51 6.51 19.49
CA CYS A 246 -5.10 5.45 20.30
C CYS A 246 -6.46 5.93 20.78
N PHE A 247 -7.54 5.17 20.56
CA PHE A 247 -8.88 5.57 20.96
C PHE A 247 -9.63 4.44 21.64
N THR A 248 -10.65 4.81 22.41
CA THR A 248 -11.59 3.87 23.04
C THR A 248 -12.98 4.22 22.54
N VAL A 249 -13.70 3.23 22.03
CA VAL A 249 -15.14 3.37 21.73
C VAL A 249 -15.88 2.95 22.99
N THR A 250 -16.69 3.86 23.53
CA THR A 250 -17.53 3.59 24.70
C THR A 250 -18.73 2.72 24.32
N PRO A 251 -19.22 1.86 25.24
CA PRO A 251 -20.31 0.92 24.97
C PRO A 251 -21.68 1.54 24.70
N ASP A 252 -21.87 2.85 24.92
CA ASP A 252 -23.15 3.54 24.67
C ASP A 252 -23.60 3.53 23.20
N LEU A 253 -22.74 3.00 22.30
CA LEU A 253 -23.07 2.66 20.91
C LEU A 253 -23.85 1.34 20.77
N ALA A 254 -24.12 0.64 21.84
CA ALA A 254 -24.59 -0.76 21.84
C ALA A 254 -26.10 -0.93 21.67
N SER A 255 -26.87 0.11 21.37
CA SER A 255 -28.33 0.00 21.20
C SER A 255 -28.78 -0.49 19.81
N ASN A 256 -27.88 -0.77 18.88
CA ASN A 256 -28.18 -1.31 17.56
C ASN A 256 -27.34 -2.57 17.28
N GLU A 257 -27.96 -3.65 16.80
CA GLU A 257 -27.29 -4.94 16.49
C GLU A 257 -26.03 -4.78 15.60
N HIS A 258 -26.02 -3.80 14.69
CA HIS A 258 -24.86 -3.47 13.87
C HIS A 258 -23.67 -2.92 14.68
N SER A 259 -23.95 -2.20 15.78
CA SER A 259 -22.93 -1.61 16.65
C SER A 259 -22.21 -2.67 17.48
N GLU A 260 -22.89 -3.74 17.86
CA GLU A 260 -22.32 -4.85 18.64
C GLU A 260 -21.30 -5.67 17.83
N LEU A 261 -21.58 -5.90 16.55
CA LEU A 261 -20.66 -6.59 15.61
C LEU A 261 -19.37 -5.79 15.37
N VAL A 262 -19.49 -4.46 15.24
CA VAL A 262 -18.33 -3.55 15.08
C VAL A 262 -17.52 -3.50 16.36
N ALA A 263 -18.17 -3.40 17.52
CA ALA A 263 -17.49 -3.41 18.83
C ALA A 263 -16.76 -4.74 19.10
N ARG A 264 -17.33 -5.88 18.75
CA ARG A 264 -16.69 -7.20 18.87
C ARG A 264 -15.45 -7.34 18.00
N ARG A 265 -15.44 -6.82 16.74
CA ARG A 265 -14.26 -6.86 15.86
C ARG A 265 -13.16 -5.90 16.30
N LEU A 266 -13.50 -4.69 16.76
CA LEU A 266 -12.56 -3.76 17.35
C LEU A 266 -11.91 -4.35 18.61
N HIS A 267 -12.67 -5.06 19.44
CA HIS A 267 -12.15 -5.75 20.62
C HIS A 267 -11.19 -6.90 20.26
N GLN A 268 -11.45 -7.65 19.21
CA GLN A 268 -10.54 -8.70 18.70
C GLN A 268 -9.23 -8.13 18.15
N ARG A 269 -9.27 -6.97 17.45
CA ARG A 269 -8.04 -6.26 17.03
C ARG A 269 -7.25 -5.73 18.22
N LYS A 270 -7.93 -5.21 19.26
CA LYS A 270 -7.28 -4.79 20.51
C LYS A 270 -6.56 -5.96 21.21
N ARG A 271 -7.12 -7.16 21.21
CA ARG A 271 -6.44 -8.37 21.70
C ARG A 271 -5.21 -8.72 20.87
N LYS A 272 -5.28 -8.66 19.53
CA LYS A 272 -4.10 -8.91 18.65
C LYS A 272 -3.01 -7.85 18.81
N ALA A 273 -3.37 -6.57 18.91
CA ALA A 273 -2.44 -5.47 19.16
C ALA A 273 -1.78 -5.58 20.54
N ASN A 274 -2.53 -5.92 21.59
CA ASN A 274 -2.00 -6.14 22.92
C ASN A 274 -1.10 -7.39 23.02
N LEU A 275 -1.36 -8.45 22.24
CA LEU A 275 -0.45 -9.60 22.11
C LEU A 275 0.87 -9.19 21.44
N ARG A 276 0.82 -8.36 20.39
CA ARG A 276 2.05 -7.79 19.77
C ARG A 276 2.81 -6.88 20.74
N ARG A 277 2.12 -6.02 21.51
CA ARG A 277 2.76 -5.19 22.55
C ARG A 277 3.42 -6.02 23.66
N ARG A 278 2.80 -7.11 24.13
CA ARG A 278 3.43 -8.02 25.09
C ARG A 278 4.66 -8.72 24.52
N GLN A 279 4.70 -9.01 23.21
CA GLN A 279 5.88 -9.56 22.55
C GLN A 279 7.00 -8.52 22.37
N LEU A 280 6.66 -7.24 22.14
CA LEU A 280 7.65 -6.14 21.99
C LEU A 280 8.27 -5.72 23.34
N ARG A 281 7.56 -5.87 24.46
CA ARG A 281 8.07 -5.57 25.81
C ARG A 281 9.02 -6.63 26.38
N ARG A 282 9.21 -7.76 25.69
CA ARG A 282 10.17 -8.80 26.14
C ARG A 282 11.59 -8.40 25.78
N SER A 283 12.53 -8.61 26.73
CA SER A 283 13.95 -8.33 26.50
C SER A 283 14.50 -9.12 25.30
N PRO A 284 15.59 -8.67 24.65
CA PRO A 284 16.19 -9.37 23.51
C PRO A 284 16.50 -10.85 23.83
N ARG A 285 16.95 -11.14 25.06
CA ARG A 285 17.20 -12.53 25.53
C ARG A 285 15.93 -13.40 25.61
N GLN A 286 14.80 -12.79 26.01
CA GLN A 286 13.52 -13.50 26.05
C GLN A 286 12.95 -13.73 24.66
N ARG A 287 13.17 -12.81 23.69
CA ARG A 287 12.80 -12.98 22.28
C ARG A 287 13.61 -14.12 21.64
N GLN A 288 14.90 -14.19 21.90
CA GLN A 288 15.78 -15.25 21.40
C GLN A 288 15.40 -16.64 21.93
N ARG A 289 15.08 -16.76 23.23
CA ARG A 289 14.59 -18.01 23.84
C ARG A 289 13.24 -18.46 23.26
N LEU A 290 12.33 -17.53 22.94
CA LEU A 290 11.03 -17.87 22.35
C LEU A 290 11.16 -18.35 20.91
N ASN A 291 12.05 -17.74 20.14
CA ASN A 291 12.35 -18.14 18.76
C ASN A 291 13.04 -19.52 18.72
N LEU A 292 13.95 -19.79 19.65
CA LEU A 292 14.59 -21.11 19.81
C LEU A 292 13.57 -22.21 20.18
N ARG A 293 12.61 -21.92 21.08
CA ARG A 293 11.52 -22.87 21.42
C ARG A 293 10.59 -23.14 20.24
N LYS A 294 10.22 -22.12 19.45
CA LYS A 294 9.42 -22.28 18.22
C LYS A 294 10.19 -23.06 17.15
N TRP A 295 11.48 -22.79 16.98
CA TRP A 295 12.35 -23.50 16.05
C TRP A 295 12.50 -24.98 16.45
N ARG A 296 12.75 -25.31 17.75
CA ARG A 296 12.81 -26.69 18.26
C ARG A 296 11.49 -27.42 18.04
N ARG A 297 10.33 -26.83 18.30
CA ARG A 297 9.02 -27.46 18.05
C ARG A 297 8.81 -27.76 16.57
N ARG A 298 9.16 -26.84 15.65
CA ARG A 298 9.08 -27.06 14.19
C ARG A 298 10.04 -28.17 13.73
N LYS A 299 11.25 -28.27 14.30
CA LYS A 299 12.22 -29.30 13.97
C LYS A 299 11.72 -30.67 14.41
N ILE A 300 11.16 -30.81 15.63
CA ILE A 300 10.57 -32.03 16.14
C ILE A 300 9.36 -32.47 15.30
N HIS A 301 8.49 -31.53 14.93
CA HIS A 301 7.33 -31.85 14.08
C HIS A 301 7.76 -32.32 12.68
N ARG A 302 8.75 -31.68 12.07
CA ARG A 302 9.31 -32.09 10.78
C ARG A 302 9.94 -33.48 10.83
N GLN A 303 10.67 -33.80 11.90
CA GLN A 303 11.25 -35.15 12.10
C GLN A 303 10.16 -36.22 12.32
N ARG A 304 9.07 -35.92 13.02
CA ARG A 304 7.94 -36.85 13.16
C ARG A 304 7.24 -37.10 11.82
N CYS A 305 6.98 -36.06 11.02
CA CYS A 305 6.40 -36.20 9.67
C CYS A 305 7.29 -37.04 8.74
N LEU A 306 8.62 -36.85 8.78
CA LEU A 306 9.56 -37.63 7.98
C LEU A 306 9.58 -39.10 8.40
N ARG A 307 9.58 -39.40 9.71
CA ARG A 307 9.48 -40.80 10.22
C ARG A 307 8.15 -41.46 9.83
N GLN A 308 7.03 -40.76 9.89
CA GLN A 308 5.73 -41.29 9.45
C GLN A 308 5.70 -41.59 7.96
N ARG A 309 6.30 -40.74 7.12
CA ARG A 309 6.43 -40.98 5.67
C ARG A 309 7.35 -42.18 5.36
N GLN A 310 8.46 -42.36 6.10
CA GLN A 310 9.34 -43.52 5.95
C GLN A 310 8.68 -44.83 6.41
N LEU A 311 7.85 -44.79 7.46
CA LEU A 311 7.08 -45.93 7.92
C LEU A 311 5.93 -46.31 6.98
N ALA A 312 5.29 -45.32 6.35
CA ALA A 312 4.27 -45.53 5.33
C ALA A 312 4.88 -46.16 4.06
N PHE A 313 6.04 -45.68 3.64
CA PHE A 313 6.78 -46.25 2.48
C PHE A 313 7.27 -47.67 2.71
N LYS A 314 7.69 -48.03 3.94
CA LYS A 314 8.07 -49.44 4.30
C LYS A 314 6.88 -50.40 4.44
N ARG A 315 5.64 -49.91 4.47
CA ARG A 315 4.42 -50.74 4.51
C ARG A 315 3.78 -50.93 3.14
N SER A 316 4.30 -50.28 2.11
CA SER A 316 3.82 -50.35 0.71
C SER A 316 4.84 -51.07 -0.19
N LEU A 317 5.92 -51.63 0.37
CA LEU A 317 6.84 -52.61 -0.19
C LEU A 317 6.66 -53.96 0.54
#